data_801eb7f77ad3b2073d94c1227e2f9c7c
#
_entry.id   801eb7f77ad3b2073d94c1227e2f9c7c
#
_cell.length_a   1.000
_cell.length_b   1.000
_cell.length_c   1.000
_cell.angle_alpha   90.00
_cell.angle_beta   90.00
_cell.angle_gamma   90.00
#
_symmetry.space_group_name_H-M   'P 1'
#
loop_
_entity.id
_entity.type
_entity.pdbx_description
1 polymer ?
#
loop_
_entity_poly.entity_id
_entity_poly.type
_entity_poly.pdbx_seq_one_letter_code
_entity_poly.pdbx_strand_id
1 'polypeptide(L)'
;MSERDRFNEFVERNPHPHVTFFNRPHFTRRRFFEVLGAGVAGSYLVGQVAKADESTQPGATTQNTAKNCIFILLTGAPSHTDTFDLKVVNGVTPSNFNPTMVNGLNWPMGLLPKLGAQLGDLCLVRSMHAWALVHSLAQTWSQIGRNPAAALGNIAPNIGSVVAIEKSAPGQVFPSFLALNSPGGVGNGYFSATYAPFRIVPSTAGVPNTSNPLGQTRFNDLWSRVHELDGTLRTNSPYGQPLQDYDAFYNSAKSLTYNSVVNQAFGYTATDSARYGNSSFGNACLIAKQVLAANQGTRFIQISFGSWDMHQDIYGQQNPKGNNLYTMGAPLDNGVSAMLSDLKSSGLLDQTLVVMVGEFGRTVGPVTPAGGRDHWLQQTAVFAGAGVRGGRAIGSTTPDGSDTADFGWSRQRYVKPEDIEATIYSAMGIDWTKVRYDDPFHRGFEYVPFSGQNIYGPIDELWA
;
A
#
# COMPACT_ATOMS: atom_id res chain seq x y z
N MET A 1 -26.05 -36.78 18.64
CA MET A 1 -26.06 -35.69 17.63
C MET A 1 -24.67 -35.59 17.06
N SER A 2 -24.51 -35.87 15.76
CA SER A 2 -23.20 -35.87 15.10
C SER A 2 -22.70 -34.40 14.96
N GLU A 3 -21.38 -34.20 14.77
CA GLU A 3 -20.84 -32.88 14.48
C GLU A 3 -21.51 -32.23 13.24
N ARG A 4 -21.97 -33.07 12.32
CA ARG A 4 -22.70 -32.66 11.12
C ARG A 4 -24.09 -32.13 11.46
N ASP A 5 -24.78 -32.70 12.43
CA ASP A 5 -26.12 -32.24 12.86
C ASP A 5 -26.02 -30.90 13.58
N ARG A 6 -25.00 -30.70 14.43
CA ARG A 6 -24.73 -29.40 15.08
C ARG A 6 -24.34 -28.32 14.09
N PHE A 7 -23.64 -28.66 13.02
CA PHE A 7 -23.27 -27.71 11.97
C PHE A 7 -24.49 -27.27 11.14
N ASN A 8 -25.35 -28.21 10.77
CA ASN A 8 -26.56 -27.90 10.03
C ASN A 8 -27.51 -27.04 10.87
N GLU A 9 -27.69 -27.34 12.16
CA GLU A 9 -28.48 -26.55 13.10
C GLU A 9 -27.91 -25.14 13.28
N PHE A 10 -26.59 -24.96 13.27
CA PHE A 10 -25.95 -23.65 13.34
C PHE A 10 -26.17 -22.84 12.07
N VAL A 11 -26.10 -23.46 10.88
CA VAL A 11 -26.32 -22.81 9.58
C VAL A 11 -27.78 -22.37 9.43
N GLU A 12 -28.72 -23.19 9.89
CA GLU A 12 -30.15 -22.86 9.84
C GLU A 12 -30.51 -21.69 10.78
N ARG A 13 -29.83 -21.56 11.91
CA ARG A 13 -30.04 -20.46 12.88
C ARG A 13 -29.34 -19.14 12.50
N ASN A 14 -28.40 -19.17 11.56
CA ASN A 14 -27.62 -17.98 11.16
C ASN A 14 -27.61 -17.81 9.63
N PRO A 15 -28.63 -17.20 9.06
CA PRO A 15 -28.80 -17.10 7.60
C PRO A 15 -27.81 -16.16 6.88
N HIS A 16 -26.83 -15.57 7.58
CA HIS A 16 -25.83 -14.72 6.96
C HIS A 16 -24.54 -15.48 6.63
N PRO A 17 -24.24 -15.76 5.34
CA PRO A 17 -23.14 -16.61 4.91
C PRO A 17 -21.73 -16.03 5.16
N HIS A 18 -21.61 -14.81 5.64
CA HIS A 18 -20.31 -14.10 5.76
C HIS A 18 -19.49 -14.48 7.00
N VAL A 19 -20.09 -15.10 8.02
CA VAL A 19 -19.41 -15.38 9.29
C VAL A 19 -18.76 -16.77 9.32
N THR A 20 -19.11 -17.68 8.40
CA THR A 20 -18.72 -19.10 8.47
C THR A 20 -17.38 -19.43 7.80
N PHE A 21 -16.79 -18.54 7.00
CA PHE A 21 -15.56 -18.84 6.25
C PHE A 21 -14.28 -18.78 7.11
N PHE A 22 -14.27 -17.97 8.16
CA PHE A 22 -13.06 -17.70 8.97
C PHE A 22 -12.98 -18.48 10.30
N ASN A 23 -14.04 -19.15 10.74
CA ASN A 23 -14.10 -19.85 12.04
C ASN A 23 -14.12 -21.37 11.94
N ARG A 24 -13.53 -21.98 10.90
CA ARG A 24 -13.37 -23.45 10.85
C ARG A 24 -12.01 -23.85 11.42
N PRO A 25 -11.96 -24.61 12.53
CA PRO A 25 -10.74 -25.28 12.95
C PRO A 25 -10.43 -26.42 11.97
N HIS A 26 -9.24 -26.37 11.41
CA HIS A 26 -8.52 -27.45 10.73
C HIS A 26 -9.12 -28.00 9.41
N PHE A 27 -8.68 -27.38 8.30
CA PHE A 27 -8.60 -28.10 7.03
C PHE A 27 -7.54 -29.21 7.19
N THR A 28 -7.98 -30.48 7.21
CA THR A 28 -7.05 -31.59 7.07
C THR A 28 -6.43 -31.54 5.67
N ARG A 29 -5.14 -31.96 5.51
CA ARG A 29 -4.45 -32.02 4.22
C ARG A 29 -5.31 -32.71 3.14
N ARG A 30 -6.06 -33.73 3.51
CA ARG A 30 -6.95 -34.47 2.62
C ARG A 30 -8.12 -33.60 2.09
N ARG A 31 -8.76 -32.82 2.91
CA ARG A 31 -9.86 -31.89 2.51
C ARG A 31 -9.36 -30.70 1.70
N PHE A 32 -8.14 -30.24 1.96
CA PHE A 32 -7.48 -29.24 1.13
C PHE A 32 -7.29 -29.75 -0.30
N PHE A 33 -6.85 -31.00 -0.48
CA PHE A 33 -6.70 -31.61 -1.80
C PHE A 33 -8.03 -31.99 -2.45
N GLU A 34 -9.08 -32.32 -1.69
CA GLU A 34 -10.43 -32.55 -2.21
C GLU A 34 -11.06 -31.27 -2.75
N VAL A 35 -10.87 -30.13 -2.09
CA VAL A 35 -11.36 -28.82 -2.55
C VAL A 35 -10.55 -28.29 -3.73
N LEU A 36 -9.22 -28.50 -3.75
CA LEU A 36 -8.37 -28.21 -4.90
C LEU A 36 -8.73 -29.11 -6.10
N GLY A 37 -8.97 -30.40 -5.88
CA GLY A 37 -9.39 -31.32 -6.94
C GLY A 37 -10.72 -30.94 -7.58
N ALA A 38 -11.69 -30.47 -6.80
CA ALA A 38 -12.97 -29.98 -7.31
C ALA A 38 -12.85 -28.65 -8.06
N GLY A 39 -11.95 -27.75 -7.61
CA GLY A 39 -11.66 -26.48 -8.29
C GLY A 39 -10.92 -26.68 -9.62
N VAL A 40 -10.00 -27.64 -9.67
CA VAL A 40 -9.22 -27.98 -10.87
C VAL A 40 -10.09 -28.69 -11.93
N ALA A 41 -11.03 -29.54 -11.53
CA ALA A 41 -11.95 -30.18 -12.49
C ALA A 41 -12.88 -29.17 -13.18
N GLY A 42 -13.22 -28.04 -12.52
CA GLY A 42 -13.98 -26.94 -13.13
C GLY A 42 -13.20 -26.13 -14.15
N SER A 43 -11.88 -26.04 -14.02
CA SER A 43 -11.01 -25.27 -14.94
C SER A 43 -10.63 -26.06 -16.20
N TYR A 44 -10.78 -27.39 -16.21
CA TYR A 44 -10.49 -28.24 -17.37
C TYR A 44 -11.49 -28.10 -18.54
N LEU A 45 -12.66 -27.48 -18.29
CA LEU A 45 -13.68 -27.26 -19.33
C LEU A 45 -13.54 -25.93 -20.08
N VAL A 46 -12.59 -25.08 -19.70
CA VAL A 46 -12.30 -23.84 -20.42
C VAL A 46 -11.02 -24.05 -21.22
N GLY A 47 -11.22 -24.46 -22.46
CA GLY A 47 -10.15 -24.64 -23.43
C GLY A 47 -9.37 -23.38 -23.72
N GLN A 48 -8.11 -23.60 -24.07
CA GLN A 48 -7.15 -22.70 -24.71
C GLN A 48 -7.16 -21.25 -24.21
N VAL A 49 -6.17 -20.93 -23.41
CA VAL A 49 -5.78 -19.55 -23.11
C VAL A 49 -5.54 -18.85 -24.45
N ALA A 50 -6.50 -18.04 -24.88
CA ALA A 50 -6.22 -17.04 -25.89
C ALA A 50 -5.06 -16.19 -25.36
N LYS A 51 -3.97 -16.07 -26.11
CA LYS A 51 -2.95 -15.07 -25.85
C LYS A 51 -3.70 -13.75 -25.72
N ALA A 52 -3.54 -13.09 -24.58
CA ALA A 52 -4.11 -11.77 -24.39
C ALA A 52 -3.62 -10.89 -25.55
N ASP A 53 -4.55 -10.48 -26.40
CA ASP A 53 -4.26 -9.49 -27.43
C ASP A 53 -3.99 -8.19 -26.69
N GLU A 54 -2.72 -7.81 -26.56
CA GLU A 54 -2.35 -6.49 -26.09
C GLU A 54 -2.99 -5.49 -27.04
N SER A 55 -3.77 -4.55 -26.49
CA SER A 55 -4.41 -3.53 -27.31
C SER A 55 -3.35 -2.84 -28.17
N THR A 56 -3.54 -2.81 -29.47
CA THR A 56 -2.64 -2.16 -30.44
C THR A 56 -2.72 -0.63 -30.42
N GLN A 57 -3.41 -0.06 -29.43
CA GLN A 57 -3.45 1.39 -29.22
C GLN A 57 -2.08 1.88 -28.73
N PRO A 58 -1.59 3.03 -29.23
CA PRO A 58 -0.38 3.64 -28.68
C PRO A 58 -0.54 3.80 -27.17
N GLY A 59 0.39 3.27 -26.38
CA GLY A 59 0.39 3.39 -24.94
C GLY A 59 0.42 4.86 -24.50
N ALA A 60 -0.11 5.14 -23.31
CA ALA A 60 -0.08 6.50 -22.75
C ALA A 60 1.36 6.99 -22.54
N THR A 61 1.60 8.27 -22.77
CA THR A 61 2.89 8.90 -22.46
C THR A 61 3.07 8.95 -20.95
N THR A 62 4.06 8.25 -20.42
CA THR A 62 4.37 8.19 -18.99
C THR A 62 5.45 9.18 -18.59
N GLN A 63 5.46 9.63 -17.34
CA GLN A 63 6.55 10.46 -16.78
C GLN A 63 7.86 9.68 -16.68
N ASN A 64 7.79 8.41 -16.32
CA ASN A 64 8.93 7.47 -16.20
C ASN A 64 10.12 8.06 -15.41
N THR A 65 9.84 8.76 -14.32
CA THR A 65 10.83 9.39 -13.44
C THR A 65 11.20 8.54 -12.24
N ALA A 66 10.37 7.56 -11.88
CA ALA A 66 10.55 6.71 -10.72
C ALA A 66 10.94 5.29 -11.09
N LYS A 67 12.02 4.80 -10.48
CA LYS A 67 12.36 3.37 -10.47
C LYS A 67 11.61 2.62 -9.37
N ASN A 68 11.35 3.31 -8.26
CA ASN A 68 10.73 2.75 -7.07
C ASN A 68 9.59 3.65 -6.58
N CYS A 69 8.65 3.06 -5.84
CA CYS A 69 7.60 3.79 -5.14
C CYS A 69 7.52 3.36 -3.67
N ILE A 70 7.41 4.33 -2.76
CA ILE A 70 7.03 4.13 -1.35
C ILE A 70 5.64 4.73 -1.17
N PHE A 71 4.66 3.88 -0.90
CA PHE A 71 3.26 4.24 -0.67
C PHE A 71 2.94 4.14 0.81
N ILE A 72 2.74 5.28 1.48
CA ILE A 72 2.42 5.37 2.90
C ILE A 72 0.91 5.55 3.05
N LEU A 73 0.24 4.54 3.59
CA LEU A 73 -1.19 4.57 3.87
C LEU A 73 -1.42 4.93 5.35
N LEU A 74 -1.97 6.12 5.60
CA LEU A 74 -2.29 6.64 6.92
C LEU A 74 -3.70 6.17 7.31
N THR A 75 -3.81 4.93 7.81
CA THR A 75 -5.12 4.33 8.10
C THR A 75 -5.77 4.90 9.35
N GLY A 76 -7.06 5.14 9.27
CA GLY A 76 -7.83 5.89 10.27
C GLY A 76 -8.04 7.35 9.89
N ALA A 77 -7.50 7.80 8.74
CA ALA A 77 -7.78 9.10 8.13
C ALA A 77 -7.35 10.30 9.00
N PRO A 78 -6.11 10.80 8.85
CA PRO A 78 -5.66 12.00 9.54
C PRO A 78 -6.50 13.22 9.15
N SER A 79 -6.74 14.11 10.12
CA SER A 79 -7.40 15.39 9.85
C SER A 79 -6.53 16.26 8.95
N HIS A 80 -6.99 16.53 7.73
CA HIS A 80 -6.27 17.37 6.78
C HIS A 80 -6.12 18.79 7.30
N THR A 81 -7.15 19.34 7.97
CA THR A 81 -7.12 20.71 8.50
C THR A 81 -6.29 20.88 9.76
N ASP A 82 -5.84 19.80 10.40
CA ASP A 82 -4.92 19.84 11.54
C ASP A 82 -3.49 19.42 11.14
N THR A 83 -3.27 18.96 9.89
CA THR A 83 -1.98 18.47 9.40
C THR A 83 -1.54 19.15 8.09
N PHE A 84 -1.81 18.53 6.93
CA PHE A 84 -1.23 18.91 5.64
C PHE A 84 -1.91 20.10 4.95
N ASP A 85 -3.09 20.50 5.42
CA ASP A 85 -3.81 21.69 4.96
C ASP A 85 -4.31 22.52 6.17
N LEU A 86 -3.36 22.91 7.04
CA LEU A 86 -3.68 23.52 8.34
C LEU A 86 -4.62 24.72 8.20
N LYS A 87 -5.76 24.63 8.88
CA LYS A 87 -6.73 25.73 9.08
C LYS A 87 -6.78 26.06 10.55
N VAL A 88 -6.41 27.27 10.87
CA VAL A 88 -6.45 27.76 12.26
C VAL A 88 -7.86 28.19 12.60
N VAL A 89 -8.46 27.52 13.59
CA VAL A 89 -9.78 27.82 14.13
C VAL A 89 -9.60 28.42 15.52
N ASN A 90 -10.03 29.68 15.68
CA ASN A 90 -9.88 30.38 16.94
C ASN A 90 -10.60 29.65 18.09
N GLY A 91 -9.91 29.48 19.22
CA GLY A 91 -10.43 28.74 20.38
C GLY A 91 -10.49 27.22 20.23
N VAL A 92 -10.07 26.65 19.07
CA VAL A 92 -10.09 25.21 18.79
C VAL A 92 -8.68 24.70 18.51
N THR A 93 -7.99 25.29 17.52
CA THR A 93 -6.63 24.88 17.17
C THR A 93 -5.68 25.17 18.33
N PRO A 94 -4.96 24.16 18.86
CA PRO A 94 -4.03 24.38 19.98
C PRO A 94 -2.93 25.38 19.64
N SER A 95 -2.65 26.30 20.56
CA SER A 95 -1.60 27.33 20.37
C SER A 95 -0.22 26.74 20.13
N ASN A 96 0.07 25.58 20.70
CA ASN A 96 1.33 24.86 20.55
C ASN A 96 1.48 24.16 19.18
N PHE A 97 0.46 24.16 18.30
CA PHE A 97 0.63 23.80 16.89
C PHE A 97 1.58 24.77 16.18
N ASN A 98 1.75 25.96 16.73
CA ASN A 98 2.66 26.98 16.20
C ASN A 98 2.52 27.14 14.67
N PRO A 99 1.32 27.55 14.18
CA PRO A 99 1.09 27.73 12.77
C PRO A 99 2.12 28.66 12.17
N THR A 100 2.84 28.19 11.16
CA THR A 100 3.94 28.94 10.54
C THR A 100 3.80 28.90 9.03
N MET A 101 3.93 30.05 8.39
CA MET A 101 3.94 30.13 6.92
C MET A 101 5.30 29.71 6.39
N VAL A 102 5.36 28.62 5.63
CA VAL A 102 6.56 28.07 4.98
C VAL A 102 6.25 27.89 3.50
N ASN A 103 6.99 28.55 2.62
CA ASN A 103 6.78 28.52 1.16
C ASN A 103 5.32 28.83 0.75
N GLY A 104 4.65 29.73 1.45
CA GLY A 104 3.24 30.06 1.20
C GLY A 104 2.23 29.01 1.72
N LEU A 105 2.70 27.99 2.41
CA LEU A 105 1.88 26.94 3.01
C LEU A 105 1.78 27.15 4.53
N ASN A 106 0.57 27.15 5.07
CA ASN A 106 0.38 27.21 6.53
C ASN A 106 0.63 25.82 7.11
N TRP A 107 1.61 25.70 8.01
CA TRP A 107 2.11 24.43 8.52
C TRP A 107 2.11 24.37 10.04
N PRO A 108 1.72 23.22 10.66
CA PRO A 108 1.74 23.04 12.11
C PRO A 108 3.17 22.72 12.59
N MET A 109 4.04 23.75 12.68
CA MET A 109 5.45 23.59 13.07
C MET A 109 5.64 23.01 14.48
N GLY A 110 4.65 23.13 15.37
CA GLY A 110 4.69 22.51 16.69
C GLY A 110 4.27 21.03 16.69
N LEU A 111 3.59 20.56 15.63
CA LEU A 111 3.16 19.17 15.48
C LEU A 111 4.11 18.37 14.58
N LEU A 112 4.50 18.95 13.44
CA LEU A 112 5.30 18.31 12.37
C LEU A 112 6.53 19.18 12.02
N PRO A 113 7.44 19.44 12.96
CA PRO A 113 8.55 20.40 12.76
C PRO A 113 9.57 19.94 11.72
N LYS A 114 9.89 18.64 11.67
CA LYS A 114 10.93 18.10 10.79
C LYS A 114 10.45 18.03 9.35
N LEU A 115 9.21 17.62 9.12
CA LEU A 115 8.58 17.69 7.80
C LEU A 115 8.39 19.14 7.36
N GLY A 116 8.07 20.05 8.28
CA GLY A 116 8.03 21.49 8.01
C GLY A 116 9.35 22.02 7.50
N ALA A 117 10.47 21.58 8.07
CA ALA A 117 11.81 21.94 7.60
C ALA A 117 12.15 21.35 6.20
N GLN A 118 11.43 20.32 5.78
CA GLN A 118 11.60 19.63 4.49
C GLN A 118 10.45 19.92 3.50
N LEU A 119 9.59 20.91 3.76
CA LEU A 119 8.49 21.27 2.86
C LEU A 119 8.96 21.59 1.43
N GLY A 120 10.20 22.04 1.26
CA GLY A 120 10.82 22.22 -0.05
C GLY A 120 10.89 20.94 -0.90
N ASP A 121 10.83 19.76 -0.30
CA ASP A 121 10.84 18.47 -0.99
C ASP A 121 9.41 17.88 -1.13
N LEU A 122 8.37 18.50 -0.56
CA LEU A 122 7.00 18.00 -0.53
C LEU A 122 6.07 18.80 -1.45
N CYS A 123 5.23 18.11 -2.20
CA CYS A 123 4.09 18.69 -2.91
C CYS A 123 2.79 18.20 -2.29
N LEU A 124 1.89 19.12 -1.95
CA LEU A 124 0.59 18.82 -1.31
C LEU A 124 -0.53 18.88 -2.34
N VAL A 125 -1.22 17.78 -2.60
CA VAL A 125 -2.41 17.77 -3.46
C VAL A 125 -3.64 17.96 -2.57
N ARG A 126 -4.17 19.19 -2.55
CA ARG A 126 -5.25 19.63 -1.66
C ARG A 126 -6.65 19.47 -2.27
N SER A 127 -6.74 19.14 -3.53
CA SER A 127 -8.01 18.91 -4.24
C SER A 127 -8.46 17.44 -4.24
N MET A 128 -7.97 16.64 -3.29
CA MET A 128 -8.29 15.21 -3.21
C MET A 128 -9.57 14.96 -2.43
N HIS A 129 -10.45 14.12 -3.01
CA HIS A 129 -11.67 13.64 -2.38
C HIS A 129 -11.73 12.12 -2.35
N ALA A 130 -12.15 11.56 -1.24
CA ALA A 130 -12.50 10.15 -1.13
C ALA A 130 -13.82 9.83 -1.87
N TRP A 131 -14.08 8.53 -2.05
CA TRP A 131 -15.36 8.04 -2.57
C TRP A 131 -16.31 7.55 -1.47
N ALA A 132 -15.78 7.22 -0.30
CA ALA A 132 -16.53 6.60 0.78
C ALA A 132 -16.06 7.12 2.14
N LEU A 133 -16.94 7.06 3.13
CA LEU A 133 -16.68 7.44 4.53
C LEU A 133 -16.73 6.23 5.47
N VAL A 134 -16.52 5.02 4.93
CA VAL A 134 -16.38 3.77 5.69
C VAL A 134 -14.94 3.29 5.56
N HIS A 135 -14.24 3.16 6.67
CA HIS A 135 -12.80 2.87 6.71
C HIS A 135 -12.40 1.68 5.83
N SER A 136 -12.98 0.51 6.04
CA SER A 136 -12.61 -0.69 5.28
C SER A 136 -12.81 -0.54 3.77
N LEU A 137 -13.90 0.12 3.36
CA LEU A 137 -14.22 0.38 1.96
C LEU A 137 -13.23 1.38 1.34
N ALA A 138 -13.01 2.52 2.01
CA ALA A 138 -12.15 3.59 1.51
C ALA A 138 -10.66 3.18 1.54
N GLN A 139 -10.21 2.44 2.56
CA GLN A 139 -8.85 1.87 2.61
C GLN A 139 -8.60 0.89 1.48
N THR A 140 -9.57 0.02 1.18
CA THR A 140 -9.46 -0.89 0.04
C THR A 140 -9.39 -0.10 -1.26
N TRP A 141 -10.27 0.90 -1.43
CA TRP A 141 -10.29 1.74 -2.62
C TRP A 141 -8.94 2.44 -2.88
N SER A 142 -8.33 3.00 -1.84
CA SER A 142 -7.01 3.65 -1.94
C SER A 142 -5.88 2.69 -2.30
N GLN A 143 -6.05 1.38 -2.10
CA GLN A 143 -5.04 0.36 -2.40
C GLN A 143 -5.22 -0.29 -3.77
N ILE A 144 -6.42 -0.22 -4.38
CA ILE A 144 -6.72 -0.85 -5.68
C ILE A 144 -7.18 0.15 -6.74
N GLY A 145 -7.27 1.45 -6.42
CA GLY A 145 -7.65 2.51 -7.35
C GLY A 145 -9.00 2.30 -8.04
N ARG A 146 -9.94 1.62 -7.39
CA ARG A 146 -11.29 1.37 -7.95
C ARG A 146 -12.30 1.00 -6.89
N ASN A 147 -13.58 1.02 -7.26
CA ASN A 147 -14.67 0.61 -6.37
C ASN A 147 -14.53 -0.88 -6.00
N PRO A 148 -14.29 -1.23 -4.72
CA PRO A 148 -14.19 -2.63 -4.28
C PRO A 148 -15.48 -3.44 -4.47
N ALA A 149 -16.63 -2.77 -4.54
CA ALA A 149 -17.93 -3.41 -4.76
C ALA A 149 -18.29 -3.61 -6.25
N ALA A 150 -17.48 -3.08 -7.17
CA ALA A 150 -17.67 -3.31 -8.60
C ALA A 150 -17.29 -4.74 -9.01
N ALA A 151 -17.73 -5.17 -10.19
CA ALA A 151 -17.59 -6.55 -10.67
C ALA A 151 -16.14 -7.09 -10.65
N LEU A 152 -15.14 -6.26 -10.94
CA LEU A 152 -13.72 -6.62 -10.85
C LEU A 152 -13.05 -6.08 -9.56
N GLY A 153 -13.76 -5.31 -8.74
CA GLY A 153 -13.21 -4.67 -7.55
C GLY A 153 -12.82 -5.66 -6.47
N ASN A 154 -13.62 -6.71 -6.27
CA ASN A 154 -13.40 -7.72 -5.25
C ASN A 154 -12.23 -8.68 -5.55
N ILE A 155 -11.77 -8.72 -6.81
CA ILE A 155 -10.61 -9.51 -7.26
C ILE A 155 -9.46 -8.63 -7.73
N ALA A 156 -9.59 -7.31 -7.62
CA ALA A 156 -8.58 -6.38 -8.05
C ALA A 156 -7.27 -6.54 -7.25
N PRO A 157 -6.12 -6.56 -7.92
CA PRO A 157 -4.82 -6.54 -7.25
C PRO A 157 -4.57 -5.18 -6.57
N ASN A 158 -3.74 -5.19 -5.53
CA ASN A 158 -3.14 -3.98 -4.99
C ASN A 158 -2.31 -3.25 -6.07
N ILE A 159 -2.24 -1.93 -6.02
CA ILE A 159 -1.36 -1.09 -6.87
C ILE A 159 0.06 -1.67 -6.93
N GLY A 160 0.61 -2.09 -5.77
CA GLY A 160 1.94 -2.72 -5.69
C GLY A 160 2.05 -4.05 -6.41
N SER A 161 0.97 -4.80 -6.55
CA SER A 161 0.94 -6.05 -7.32
C SER A 161 0.95 -5.79 -8.83
N VAL A 162 0.32 -4.71 -9.29
CA VAL A 162 0.45 -4.25 -10.68
C VAL A 162 1.88 -3.79 -10.96
N VAL A 163 2.49 -3.02 -10.05
CA VAL A 163 3.90 -2.66 -10.17
C VAL A 163 4.79 -3.92 -10.19
N ALA A 164 4.50 -4.91 -9.35
CA ALA A 164 5.27 -6.15 -9.31
C ALA A 164 5.21 -6.90 -10.63
N ILE A 165 4.04 -7.08 -11.25
CA ILE A 165 3.92 -7.80 -12.52
C ILE A 165 4.62 -7.07 -13.68
N GLU A 166 4.63 -5.73 -13.66
CA GLU A 166 5.24 -4.90 -14.71
C GLU A 166 6.75 -4.68 -14.55
N LYS A 167 7.27 -4.76 -13.31
CA LYS A 167 8.66 -4.36 -12.99
C LYS A 167 9.52 -5.45 -12.37
N SER A 168 9.00 -6.66 -12.15
CA SER A 168 9.81 -7.80 -11.68
C SER A 168 10.84 -8.20 -12.74
N ALA A 169 12.03 -8.57 -12.27
CA ALA A 169 13.11 -9.06 -13.10
C ALA A 169 13.48 -10.50 -12.73
N PRO A 170 13.89 -11.35 -13.69
CA PRO A 170 14.43 -12.66 -13.39
C PRO A 170 15.63 -12.58 -12.44
N GLY A 171 15.71 -13.51 -11.49
CA GLY A 171 16.85 -13.63 -10.59
C GLY A 171 16.93 -12.58 -9.46
N GLN A 172 15.92 -11.75 -9.28
CA GLN A 172 15.87 -10.83 -8.15
C GLN A 172 15.82 -11.58 -6.81
N VAL A 173 16.49 -11.04 -5.79
CA VAL A 173 16.54 -11.63 -4.45
C VAL A 173 15.32 -11.21 -3.63
N PHE A 174 14.97 -9.91 -3.65
CA PHE A 174 13.84 -9.39 -2.88
C PHE A 174 12.56 -9.41 -3.70
N PRO A 175 11.41 -9.66 -3.06
CA PRO A 175 10.10 -9.50 -3.67
C PRO A 175 9.93 -8.08 -4.23
N SER A 176 9.32 -7.96 -5.41
CA SER A 176 9.08 -6.64 -6.03
C SER A 176 8.11 -5.79 -5.23
N PHE A 177 7.17 -6.39 -4.51
CA PHE A 177 6.22 -5.73 -3.63
C PHE A 177 6.46 -6.12 -2.16
N LEU A 178 6.85 -5.15 -1.35
CA LEU A 178 7.05 -5.27 0.09
C LEU A 178 5.96 -4.50 0.83
N ALA A 179 5.33 -5.11 1.84
CA ALA A 179 4.32 -4.47 2.68
C ALA A 179 4.77 -4.47 4.15
N LEU A 180 5.05 -3.29 4.67
CA LEU A 180 5.57 -3.08 6.02
C LEU A 180 4.44 -2.60 6.94
N ASN A 181 4.33 -3.19 8.13
CA ASN A 181 3.27 -2.90 9.10
C ASN A 181 1.85 -3.00 8.52
N SER A 182 1.65 -3.82 7.50
CA SER A 182 0.39 -3.94 6.75
C SER A 182 -0.16 -5.37 6.78
N PRO A 183 -0.58 -5.87 7.96
CA PRO A 183 -1.00 -7.27 8.11
C PRO A 183 -2.31 -7.61 7.38
N GLY A 184 -3.20 -6.65 7.21
CA GLY A 184 -4.54 -6.83 6.64
C GLY A 184 -4.80 -6.10 5.32
N GLY A 185 -3.77 -5.55 4.66
CA GLY A 185 -3.95 -4.82 3.38
C GLY A 185 -4.35 -5.73 2.22
N VAL A 186 -4.75 -5.12 1.10
CA VAL A 186 -5.12 -5.82 -0.13
C VAL A 186 -3.94 -6.64 -0.68
N GLY A 187 -4.22 -7.82 -1.18
CA GLY A 187 -3.24 -8.74 -1.78
C GLY A 187 -3.06 -8.57 -3.29
N ASN A 188 -2.65 -9.67 -3.91
CA ASN A 188 -2.41 -9.75 -5.36
C ASN A 188 -3.70 -9.87 -6.21
N GLY A 189 -4.87 -9.88 -5.60
CA GLY A 189 -6.12 -10.07 -6.32
C GLY A 189 -6.12 -11.39 -7.12
N TYR A 190 -6.46 -11.30 -8.41
CA TYR A 190 -6.44 -12.46 -9.30
C TYR A 190 -5.05 -12.78 -9.88
N PHE A 191 -4.04 -11.94 -9.64
CA PHE A 191 -2.69 -12.22 -10.11
C PHE A 191 -2.07 -13.41 -9.38
N SER A 192 -1.06 -14.03 -10.00
CA SER A 192 -0.25 -15.07 -9.35
C SER A 192 0.28 -14.64 -7.98
N ALA A 193 0.39 -15.58 -7.05
CA ALA A 193 0.98 -15.36 -5.72
C ALA A 193 2.42 -14.81 -5.77
N THR A 194 3.12 -14.96 -6.89
CA THR A 194 4.45 -14.36 -7.13
C THR A 194 4.44 -12.84 -7.02
N TYR A 195 3.31 -12.20 -7.31
CA TYR A 195 3.12 -10.75 -7.27
C TYR A 195 2.41 -10.27 -5.98
N ALA A 196 2.21 -11.19 -5.03
CA ALA A 196 1.63 -10.85 -3.74
C ALA A 196 2.57 -9.97 -2.91
N PRO A 197 2.02 -9.12 -2.00
CA PRO A 197 2.83 -8.37 -1.06
C PRO A 197 3.59 -9.30 -0.12
N PHE A 198 4.91 -9.13 -0.02
CA PHE A 198 5.70 -9.77 1.02
C PHE A 198 5.55 -8.95 2.32
N ARG A 199 4.83 -9.50 3.29
CA ARG A 199 4.41 -8.78 4.49
C ARG A 199 5.38 -8.98 5.62
N ILE A 200 5.89 -7.89 6.18
CA ILE A 200 6.83 -7.89 7.31
C ILE A 200 6.44 -6.82 8.31
N VAL A 201 6.54 -7.14 9.59
CA VAL A 201 6.66 -6.18 10.67
C VAL A 201 8.16 -6.08 11.00
N PRO A 202 8.80 -4.92 10.81
CA PRO A 202 10.22 -4.74 11.07
C PRO A 202 10.61 -5.10 12.50
N SER A 203 11.70 -5.84 12.63
CA SER A 203 12.30 -6.20 13.91
C SER A 203 13.82 -6.18 13.81
N THR A 204 14.51 -6.07 14.94
CA THR A 204 15.99 -6.13 14.99
C THR A 204 16.55 -7.47 14.51
N ALA A 205 15.73 -8.53 14.55
CA ALA A 205 16.09 -9.86 14.06
C ALA A 205 15.99 -9.99 12.51
N GLY A 206 15.49 -8.95 11.81
CA GLY A 206 15.29 -8.98 10.36
C GLY A 206 14.10 -9.84 9.94
N VAL A 207 14.23 -10.52 8.78
CA VAL A 207 13.18 -11.41 8.23
C VAL A 207 13.14 -12.71 9.04
N PRO A 208 11.96 -13.11 9.56
CA PRO A 208 11.84 -14.36 10.30
C PRO A 208 12.01 -15.58 9.39
N ASN A 209 12.42 -16.71 9.96
CA ASN A 209 12.52 -18.01 9.28
C ASN A 209 13.48 -18.05 8.06
N THR A 210 14.49 -17.21 8.05
CA THR A 210 15.53 -17.19 6.99
C THR A 210 16.65 -18.22 7.24
N SER A 211 16.52 -19.06 8.26
CA SER A 211 17.45 -20.16 8.55
C SER A 211 16.70 -21.41 9.07
N ASN A 212 17.24 -22.58 8.77
CA ASN A 212 16.76 -23.83 9.30
C ASN A 212 17.47 -24.14 10.64
N PRO A 213 16.78 -24.55 11.70
CA PRO A 213 17.41 -24.92 12.98
C PRO A 213 18.48 -25.99 12.86
N LEU A 214 18.38 -26.89 11.87
CA LEU A 214 19.34 -27.96 11.59
C LEU A 214 20.48 -27.53 10.64
N GLY A 215 20.58 -26.25 10.34
CA GLY A 215 21.63 -25.66 9.51
C GLY A 215 21.38 -25.69 7.99
N GLN A 216 22.23 -24.97 7.28
CA GLN A 216 22.12 -24.75 5.83
C GLN A 216 22.29 -26.05 5.01
N THR A 217 23.23 -26.90 5.39
CA THR A 217 23.46 -28.19 4.71
C THR A 217 22.18 -29.04 4.74
N ARG A 218 21.57 -29.18 5.92
CA ARG A 218 20.32 -29.93 6.06
C ARG A 218 19.17 -29.31 5.27
N PHE A 219 19.08 -27.99 5.25
CA PHE A 219 18.10 -27.28 4.43
C PHE A 219 18.27 -27.60 2.94
N ASN A 220 19.49 -27.52 2.43
CA ASN A 220 19.80 -27.79 1.02
C ASN A 220 19.51 -29.27 0.66
N ASP A 221 19.87 -30.21 1.53
CA ASP A 221 19.55 -31.65 1.33
C ASP A 221 18.05 -31.88 1.22
N LEU A 222 17.27 -31.28 2.13
CA LEU A 222 15.82 -31.40 2.10
C LEU A 222 15.23 -30.76 0.83
N TRP A 223 15.73 -29.61 0.45
CA TRP A 223 15.32 -28.93 -0.77
C TRP A 223 15.56 -29.78 -2.02
N SER A 224 16.77 -30.33 -2.16
CA SER A 224 17.13 -31.20 -3.31
C SER A 224 16.24 -32.44 -3.34
N ARG A 225 16.02 -33.11 -2.19
CA ARG A 225 15.17 -34.31 -2.12
C ARG A 225 13.72 -34.04 -2.54
N VAL A 226 13.14 -32.90 -2.14
CA VAL A 226 11.78 -32.52 -2.58
C VAL A 226 11.75 -32.40 -4.10
N HIS A 227 12.76 -31.75 -4.72
CA HIS A 227 12.81 -31.59 -6.17
C HIS A 227 13.11 -32.90 -6.90
N GLU A 228 13.90 -33.80 -6.34
CA GLU A 228 14.12 -35.14 -6.89
C GLU A 228 12.84 -35.97 -6.87
N LEU A 229 12.06 -35.93 -5.79
CA LEU A 229 10.82 -36.70 -5.67
C LEU A 229 9.73 -36.15 -6.61
N ASP A 230 9.68 -34.86 -6.78
CA ASP A 230 8.65 -34.18 -7.60
C ASP A 230 9.09 -33.97 -9.06
N GLY A 231 10.35 -34.13 -9.40
CA GLY A 231 10.93 -33.74 -10.69
C GLY A 231 10.25 -34.38 -11.90
N THR A 232 9.90 -35.67 -11.79
CA THR A 232 9.17 -36.39 -12.83
C THR A 232 7.71 -35.96 -12.96
N LEU A 233 7.09 -35.53 -11.86
CA LEU A 233 5.72 -35.01 -11.83
C LEU A 233 5.62 -33.57 -12.33
N ARG A 234 6.73 -32.85 -12.38
CA ARG A 234 6.80 -31.45 -12.81
C ARG A 234 7.01 -31.32 -14.32
N THR A 235 7.70 -32.29 -14.93
CA THR A 235 7.90 -32.31 -16.38
C THR A 235 6.60 -32.71 -17.07
N ASN A 236 6.05 -31.84 -17.90
CA ASN A 236 4.76 -32.00 -18.57
C ASN A 236 3.58 -32.18 -17.61
N SER A 237 3.63 -31.51 -16.47
CA SER A 237 2.57 -31.60 -15.46
C SER A 237 1.23 -31.13 -16.02
N PRO A 238 0.13 -31.89 -15.74
CA PRO A 238 -1.21 -31.45 -16.07
C PRO A 238 -1.67 -30.21 -15.27
N TYR A 239 -0.91 -29.85 -14.23
CA TYR A 239 -1.22 -28.67 -13.41
C TYR A 239 -0.77 -27.34 -14.03
N GLY A 240 0.04 -27.37 -15.10
CA GLY A 240 0.39 -26.18 -15.90
C GLY A 240 0.89 -24.98 -15.07
N GLN A 241 0.32 -23.81 -15.34
CA GLN A 241 0.72 -22.53 -14.73
C GLN A 241 0.67 -22.51 -13.19
N PRO A 242 -0.34 -23.06 -12.49
CA PRO A 242 -0.35 -23.10 -11.02
C PRO A 242 0.86 -23.78 -10.38
N LEU A 243 1.44 -24.79 -11.03
CA LEU A 243 2.65 -25.43 -10.53
C LEU A 243 3.90 -24.55 -10.75
N GLN A 244 3.97 -23.87 -11.89
CA GLN A 244 5.05 -22.91 -12.19
C GLN A 244 5.02 -21.74 -11.19
N ASP A 245 3.85 -21.23 -10.86
CA ASP A 245 3.67 -20.17 -9.88
C ASP A 245 4.09 -20.62 -8.47
N TYR A 246 3.75 -21.86 -8.09
CA TYR A 246 4.18 -22.46 -6.85
C TYR A 246 5.71 -22.56 -6.77
N ASP A 247 6.37 -23.02 -7.83
CA ASP A 247 7.84 -23.12 -7.88
C ASP A 247 8.50 -21.75 -7.83
N ALA A 248 7.97 -20.77 -8.56
CA ALA A 248 8.47 -19.40 -8.52
C ALA A 248 8.37 -18.80 -7.12
N PHE A 249 7.26 -19.02 -6.41
CA PHE A 249 7.08 -18.58 -5.02
C PHE A 249 8.09 -19.23 -4.07
N TYR A 250 8.27 -20.56 -4.14
CA TYR A 250 9.22 -21.27 -3.28
C TYR A 250 10.67 -20.90 -3.59
N ASN A 251 11.04 -20.71 -4.85
CA ASN A 251 12.36 -20.24 -5.24
C ASN A 251 12.64 -18.83 -4.72
N SER A 252 11.64 -17.94 -4.77
CA SER A 252 11.75 -16.59 -4.18
C SER A 252 11.97 -16.68 -2.65
N ALA A 253 11.21 -17.53 -1.95
CA ALA A 253 11.38 -17.75 -0.52
C ALA A 253 12.78 -18.31 -0.19
N LYS A 254 13.28 -19.25 -1.00
CA LYS A 254 14.63 -19.79 -0.86
C LYS A 254 15.72 -18.73 -1.02
N SER A 255 15.56 -17.81 -1.96
CA SER A 255 16.53 -16.73 -2.19
C SER A 255 16.73 -15.82 -0.98
N LEU A 256 15.73 -15.74 -0.09
CA LEU A 256 15.81 -14.99 1.17
C LEU A 256 16.53 -15.75 2.29
N THR A 257 16.68 -17.09 2.18
CA THR A 257 17.29 -17.91 3.23
C THR A 257 18.81 -17.91 3.13
N TYR A 258 19.50 -17.85 4.27
CA TYR A 258 20.98 -17.82 4.38
C TYR A 258 21.64 -16.73 3.54
N ASN A 259 20.95 -15.61 3.32
CA ASN A 259 21.40 -14.52 2.47
C ASN A 259 21.81 -13.32 3.33
N SER A 260 23.11 -12.98 3.33
CA SER A 260 23.64 -11.86 4.11
C SER A 260 23.07 -10.50 3.69
N VAL A 261 22.75 -10.34 2.41
CA VAL A 261 22.12 -9.09 1.91
C VAL A 261 20.74 -8.90 2.49
N VAL A 262 19.98 -9.99 2.66
CA VAL A 262 18.67 -9.96 3.34
C VAL A 262 18.84 -9.52 4.79
N ASN A 263 19.81 -10.11 5.52
CA ASN A 263 20.06 -9.75 6.92
C ASN A 263 20.45 -8.28 7.08
N GLN A 264 21.26 -7.75 6.17
CA GLN A 264 21.66 -6.34 6.18
C GLN A 264 20.52 -5.39 5.83
N ALA A 265 19.69 -5.73 4.85
CA ALA A 265 18.62 -4.87 4.39
C ALA A 265 17.41 -4.84 5.32
N PHE A 266 17.13 -5.93 6.02
CA PHE A 266 15.96 -6.05 6.90
C PHE A 266 16.29 -6.00 8.39
N GLY A 267 17.56 -6.03 8.77
CA GLY A 267 18.02 -5.83 10.14
C GLY A 267 18.30 -4.36 10.45
N TYR A 268 18.25 -3.99 11.72
CA TYR A 268 18.63 -2.66 12.18
C TYR A 268 19.10 -2.68 13.63
N THR A 269 19.88 -1.65 14.02
CA THR A 269 20.37 -1.48 15.40
C THR A 269 19.45 -0.55 16.20
N ALA A 270 19.64 -0.51 17.52
CA ALA A 270 18.96 0.46 18.38
C ALA A 270 19.29 1.92 17.99
N THR A 271 20.52 2.17 17.52
CA THR A 271 20.95 3.50 17.06
C THR A 271 20.21 3.90 15.78
N ASP A 272 20.04 2.97 14.84
CA ASP A 272 19.28 3.22 13.62
C ASP A 272 17.80 3.52 13.95
N SER A 273 17.20 2.72 14.84
CA SER A 273 15.82 2.92 15.30
C SER A 273 15.65 4.28 15.98
N ALA A 274 16.60 4.70 16.84
CA ALA A 274 16.56 5.98 17.52
C ALA A 274 16.54 7.17 16.53
N ARG A 275 17.31 7.08 15.46
CA ARG A 275 17.32 8.10 14.41
C ARG A 275 15.94 8.26 13.74
N TYR A 276 15.18 7.19 13.60
CA TYR A 276 13.83 7.17 13.05
C TYR A 276 12.71 7.30 14.10
N GLY A 277 13.07 7.67 15.35
CA GLY A 277 12.13 7.98 16.42
C GLY A 277 11.66 6.79 17.26
N ASN A 278 12.38 5.66 17.27
CA ASN A 278 12.10 4.47 18.09
C ASN A 278 10.65 3.97 18.02
N SER A 279 10.03 4.07 16.84
CA SER A 279 8.65 3.63 16.63
C SER A 279 8.56 2.52 15.59
N SER A 280 7.52 1.70 15.66
CA SER A 280 7.27 0.68 14.63
C SER A 280 7.16 1.29 13.23
N PHE A 281 6.51 2.45 13.11
CA PHE A 281 6.41 3.18 11.84
C PHE A 281 7.76 3.71 11.38
N GLY A 282 8.54 4.33 12.27
CA GLY A 282 9.89 4.80 11.95
C GLY A 282 10.81 3.66 11.49
N ASN A 283 10.72 2.49 12.15
CA ASN A 283 11.47 1.30 11.73
C ASN A 283 11.03 0.79 10.36
N ALA A 284 9.75 0.92 10.00
CA ALA A 284 9.28 0.59 8.65
C ALA A 284 9.86 1.57 7.60
N CYS A 285 9.92 2.86 7.89
CA CYS A 285 10.58 3.86 7.05
C CYS A 285 12.09 3.55 6.88
N LEU A 286 12.77 3.15 7.95
CA LEU A 286 14.17 2.72 7.92
C LEU A 286 14.39 1.51 7.01
N ILE A 287 13.59 0.45 7.18
CA ILE A 287 13.68 -0.75 6.34
C ILE A 287 13.36 -0.43 4.88
N ALA A 288 12.37 0.42 4.61
CA ALA A 288 12.06 0.83 3.24
C ALA A 288 13.30 1.46 2.55
N LYS A 289 13.98 2.37 3.22
CA LYS A 289 15.23 2.97 2.72
C LYS A 289 16.33 1.95 2.53
N GLN A 290 16.57 1.05 3.48
CA GLN A 290 17.62 0.02 3.40
C GLN A 290 17.38 -0.95 2.24
N VAL A 291 16.13 -1.43 2.07
CA VAL A 291 15.74 -2.34 0.99
C VAL A 291 15.94 -1.70 -0.39
N LEU A 292 15.55 -0.43 -0.56
CA LEU A 292 15.81 0.29 -1.81
C LEU A 292 17.30 0.51 -2.07
N ALA A 293 18.07 0.82 -1.03
CA ALA A 293 19.52 0.98 -1.13
C ALA A 293 20.24 -0.33 -1.52
N ALA A 294 19.75 -1.47 -1.04
CA ALA A 294 20.26 -2.79 -1.42
C ALA A 294 19.99 -3.12 -2.90
N ASN A 295 19.00 -2.50 -3.52
CA ASN A 295 18.64 -2.63 -4.96
C ASN A 295 18.54 -4.08 -5.46
N GLN A 296 17.89 -4.95 -4.69
CA GLN A 296 17.81 -6.40 -4.95
C GLN A 296 16.48 -6.85 -5.56
N GLY A 297 15.70 -5.94 -6.15
CA GLY A 297 14.49 -6.28 -6.89
C GLY A 297 13.19 -5.61 -6.40
N THR A 298 13.13 -5.11 -5.17
CA THR A 298 11.94 -4.39 -4.69
C THR A 298 11.73 -3.10 -5.48
N ARG A 299 10.49 -2.87 -5.91
CA ARG A 299 10.06 -1.72 -6.71
C ARG A 299 8.92 -0.94 -6.05
N PHE A 300 8.11 -1.61 -5.25
CA PHE A 300 6.99 -0.99 -4.54
C PHE A 300 7.02 -1.38 -3.07
N ILE A 301 6.95 -0.39 -2.20
CA ILE A 301 6.89 -0.60 -0.75
C ILE A 301 5.65 0.11 -0.21
N GLN A 302 4.71 -0.66 0.32
CA GLN A 302 3.60 -0.11 1.08
C GLN A 302 3.97 -0.07 2.57
N ILE A 303 3.77 1.08 3.22
CA ILE A 303 3.90 1.22 4.67
C ILE A 303 2.53 1.61 5.21
N SER A 304 1.97 0.84 6.14
CA SER A 304 0.73 1.22 6.81
C SER A 304 1.04 1.85 8.17
N PHE A 305 0.40 2.99 8.43
CA PHE A 305 0.48 3.68 9.71
C PHE A 305 -0.91 4.02 10.20
N GLY A 306 -1.43 3.20 11.13
CA GLY A 306 -2.80 3.25 11.63
C GLY A 306 -3.00 4.16 12.84
N SER A 307 -4.26 4.10 13.34
CA SER A 307 -4.72 4.81 14.54
C SER A 307 -4.99 6.31 14.37
N TRP A 308 -5.23 6.79 13.15
CA TRP A 308 -5.65 8.17 12.90
C TRP A 308 -7.17 8.41 13.10
N ASP A 309 -7.92 7.37 13.48
CA ASP A 309 -9.37 7.46 13.73
C ASP A 309 -9.67 8.11 15.10
N MET A 310 -9.70 9.43 15.11
CA MET A 310 -9.78 10.25 16.34
C MET A 310 -11.13 10.93 16.48
N HIS A 311 -12.15 10.15 16.84
CA HIS A 311 -13.50 10.67 17.12
C HIS A 311 -13.62 11.38 18.47
N GLN A 312 -12.61 11.28 19.32
CA GLN A 312 -12.55 11.93 20.63
C GLN A 312 -11.13 12.38 20.95
N ASP A 313 -11.01 13.42 21.77
CA ASP A 313 -9.75 13.94 22.35
C ASP A 313 -8.58 14.08 21.34
N ILE A 314 -8.90 14.52 20.11
CA ILE A 314 -7.92 14.60 19.00
C ILE A 314 -6.66 15.42 19.38
N TYR A 315 -6.77 16.35 20.31
CA TYR A 315 -5.68 17.18 20.81
C TYR A 315 -5.06 16.67 22.12
N GLY A 316 -5.46 15.49 22.64
CA GLY A 316 -4.89 14.87 23.83
C GLY A 316 -5.07 15.68 25.12
N GLN A 317 -6.14 16.47 25.22
CA GLN A 317 -6.41 17.32 26.39
C GLN A 317 -6.86 16.50 27.59
N GLN A 318 -7.58 15.41 27.37
CA GLN A 318 -8.07 14.50 28.41
C GLN A 318 -7.09 13.36 28.66
N ASN A 319 -6.49 12.80 27.60
CA ASN A 319 -5.50 11.73 27.69
C ASN A 319 -4.28 12.02 26.77
N PRO A 320 -3.28 12.76 27.27
CA PRO A 320 -2.09 13.11 26.48
C PRO A 320 -1.29 11.90 25.96
N LYS A 321 -1.45 10.71 26.58
CA LYS A 321 -0.80 9.46 26.16
C LYS A 321 -1.72 8.58 25.31
N GLY A 322 -2.96 8.98 25.12
CA GLY A 322 -3.93 8.29 24.27
C GLY A 322 -3.66 8.49 22.80
N ASN A 323 -4.57 8.00 21.97
CA ASN A 323 -4.52 8.19 20.53
C ASN A 323 -4.94 9.62 20.18
N ASN A 324 -3.98 10.48 19.84
CA ASN A 324 -4.20 11.88 19.49
C ASN A 324 -3.15 12.36 18.47
N LEU A 325 -3.30 13.58 17.96
CA LEU A 325 -2.42 14.11 16.92
C LEU A 325 -0.94 14.16 17.34
N TYR A 326 -0.63 14.39 18.62
CA TYR A 326 0.76 14.45 19.08
C TYR A 326 1.39 13.06 19.14
N THR A 327 0.66 12.07 19.65
CA THR A 327 1.16 10.68 19.73
C THR A 327 1.31 10.04 18.36
N MET A 328 0.52 10.48 17.37
CA MET A 328 0.62 10.01 15.99
C MET A 328 1.53 10.90 15.14
N GLY A 329 1.53 12.21 15.36
CA GLY A 329 2.34 13.16 14.60
C GLY A 329 3.84 12.96 14.82
N ALA A 330 4.30 12.72 16.05
CA ALA A 330 5.71 12.55 16.33
C ALA A 330 6.37 11.34 15.62
N PRO A 331 5.78 10.11 15.60
CA PRO A 331 6.30 9.03 14.78
C PRO A 331 6.28 9.33 13.28
N LEU A 332 5.22 9.98 12.79
CA LEU A 332 5.11 10.38 11.38
C LEU A 332 6.24 11.33 10.99
N ASP A 333 6.40 12.42 11.77
CA ASP A 333 7.40 13.46 11.56
C ASP A 333 8.82 12.89 11.59
N ASN A 334 9.13 12.07 12.59
CA ASN A 334 10.45 11.45 12.74
C ASN A 334 10.74 10.44 11.62
N GLY A 335 9.83 9.52 11.36
CA GLY A 335 10.02 8.43 10.42
C GLY A 335 10.15 8.92 8.98
N VAL A 336 9.21 9.74 8.52
CA VAL A 336 9.20 10.23 7.13
C VAL A 336 10.34 11.21 6.89
N SER A 337 10.61 12.14 7.80
CA SER A 337 11.70 13.10 7.63
C SER A 337 13.07 12.44 7.59
N ALA A 338 13.32 11.45 8.46
CA ALA A 338 14.57 10.68 8.43
C ALA A 338 14.70 9.89 7.12
N MET A 339 13.63 9.25 6.66
CA MET A 339 13.61 8.51 5.39
C MET A 339 13.89 9.42 4.20
N LEU A 340 13.21 10.55 4.09
CA LEU A 340 13.42 11.52 3.00
C LEU A 340 14.86 12.05 3.00
N SER A 341 15.39 12.39 4.18
CA SER A 341 16.77 12.86 4.33
C SER A 341 17.78 11.79 3.86
N ASP A 342 17.56 10.53 4.23
CA ASP A 342 18.46 9.43 3.86
C ASP A 342 18.34 9.04 2.39
N LEU A 343 17.14 9.06 1.82
CA LEU A 343 16.92 8.86 0.38
C LEU A 343 17.59 9.99 -0.42
N LYS A 344 17.46 11.24 0.03
CA LYS A 344 18.06 12.41 -0.62
C LYS A 344 19.57 12.37 -0.57
N SER A 345 20.15 12.12 0.59
CA SER A 345 21.61 12.07 0.77
C SER A 345 22.29 10.93 0.00
N SER A 346 21.56 9.84 -0.28
CA SER A 346 22.03 8.71 -1.09
C SER A 346 21.71 8.81 -2.58
N GLY A 347 21.06 9.89 -3.04
CA GLY A 347 20.61 10.05 -4.43
C GLY A 347 19.44 9.12 -4.82
N LEU A 348 18.87 8.39 -3.86
CA LEU A 348 17.73 7.49 -4.12
C LEU A 348 16.42 8.23 -4.26
N LEU A 349 16.30 9.43 -3.68
CA LEU A 349 15.07 10.23 -3.76
C LEU A 349 14.75 10.63 -5.21
N ASP A 350 15.76 10.88 -6.02
CA ASP A 350 15.61 11.29 -7.42
C ASP A 350 14.94 10.20 -8.29
N GLN A 351 14.99 8.95 -7.86
CA GLN A 351 14.40 7.80 -8.57
C GLN A 351 13.34 7.05 -7.73
N THR A 352 12.89 7.65 -6.62
CA THR A 352 11.88 7.05 -5.73
C THR A 352 10.73 8.02 -5.54
N LEU A 353 9.54 7.65 -6.01
CA LEU A 353 8.32 8.37 -5.70
C LEU A 353 7.85 7.99 -4.29
N VAL A 354 7.66 8.99 -3.45
CA VAL A 354 7.04 8.83 -2.12
C VAL A 354 5.64 9.43 -2.17
N VAL A 355 4.65 8.62 -1.87
CA VAL A 355 3.23 9.01 -1.82
C VAL A 355 2.70 8.75 -0.42
N MET A 356 2.06 9.73 0.20
CA MET A 356 1.44 9.59 1.52
C MET A 356 -0.01 10.06 1.45
N VAL A 357 -0.95 9.20 1.84
CA VAL A 357 -2.39 9.44 1.70
C VAL A 357 -3.17 8.73 2.81
N GLY A 358 -4.26 9.34 3.27
CA GLY A 358 -5.30 8.67 4.06
C GLY A 358 -6.37 8.03 3.16
N GLU A 359 -7.37 7.39 3.77
CA GLU A 359 -8.55 6.89 3.05
C GLU A 359 -9.60 7.97 2.80
N PHE A 360 -9.70 8.97 3.69
CA PHE A 360 -10.56 10.17 3.59
C PHE A 360 -10.03 11.24 4.56
N GLY A 361 -10.71 12.36 4.70
CA GLY A 361 -10.36 13.42 5.64
C GLY A 361 -11.26 13.44 6.87
N ARG A 362 -11.24 14.55 7.61
CA ARG A 362 -12.02 14.75 8.83
C ARG A 362 -12.83 16.04 8.78
N THR A 363 -13.94 16.07 9.51
CA THR A 363 -14.78 17.27 9.66
C THR A 363 -13.97 18.48 10.10
N VAL A 364 -14.35 19.66 9.61
CA VAL A 364 -13.61 20.92 9.78
C VAL A 364 -14.24 21.82 10.84
N GLY A 365 -13.54 22.90 11.19
CA GLY A 365 -14.04 23.85 12.18
C GLY A 365 -13.97 23.31 13.62
N PRO A 366 -15.01 23.58 14.46
CA PRO A 366 -15.07 23.08 15.83
C PRO A 366 -14.98 21.56 15.90
N VAL A 367 -14.37 21.04 16.96
CA VAL A 367 -14.38 19.61 17.28
C VAL A 367 -15.78 19.19 17.79
N THR A 368 -16.07 17.89 17.72
CA THR A 368 -17.29 17.32 18.32
C THR A 368 -17.34 17.53 19.82
N PRO A 369 -18.49 17.35 20.49
CA PRO A 369 -18.55 17.39 21.97
C PRO A 369 -17.59 16.42 22.68
N ALA A 370 -17.20 15.32 22.01
CA ALA A 370 -16.21 14.40 22.51
C ALA A 370 -14.75 14.87 22.26
N GLY A 371 -14.56 16.03 21.64
CA GLY A 371 -13.24 16.60 21.36
C GLY A 371 -12.54 15.97 20.17
N GLY A 372 -13.24 15.29 19.27
CA GLY A 372 -12.68 14.65 18.06
C GLY A 372 -13.24 15.20 16.77
N ARG A 373 -13.03 14.49 15.67
CA ARG A 373 -13.53 14.82 14.33
C ARG A 373 -14.11 13.60 13.65
N ASP A 374 -15.24 13.77 12.98
CA ASP A 374 -15.90 12.72 12.21
C ASP A 374 -15.35 12.63 10.77
N HIS A 375 -15.82 11.68 9.99
CA HIS A 375 -15.38 11.41 8.63
C HIS A 375 -15.80 12.51 7.66
N TRP A 376 -14.92 12.85 6.72
CA TRP A 376 -15.16 13.85 5.69
C TRP A 376 -14.50 13.46 4.36
N LEU A 377 -15.11 13.88 3.24
CA LEU A 377 -14.60 13.48 1.91
C LEU A 377 -13.32 14.21 1.51
N GLN A 378 -13.21 15.50 1.83
CA GLN A 378 -12.04 16.32 1.51
C GLN A 378 -10.80 15.85 2.28
N GLN A 379 -9.69 15.63 1.59
CA GLN A 379 -8.42 15.24 2.16
C GLN A 379 -7.24 15.81 1.38
N THR A 380 -6.01 15.54 1.84
CA THR A 380 -4.77 15.96 1.18
C THR A 380 -3.87 14.76 0.96
N ALA A 381 -3.37 14.59 -0.26
CA ALA A 381 -2.28 13.67 -0.55
C ALA A 381 -0.94 14.42 -0.57
N VAL A 382 0.15 13.74 -0.19
CA VAL A 382 1.50 14.29 -0.17
C VAL A 382 2.39 13.49 -1.10
N PHE A 383 3.17 14.18 -1.93
CA PHE A 383 4.11 13.60 -2.88
C PHE A 383 5.51 14.16 -2.66
N ALA A 384 6.53 13.30 -2.86
CA ALA A 384 7.94 13.70 -2.84
C ALA A 384 8.78 12.80 -3.76
N GLY A 385 9.94 13.28 -4.15
CA GLY A 385 10.92 12.49 -4.93
C GLY A 385 10.56 12.28 -6.39
N ALA A 386 11.37 11.50 -7.11
CA ALA A 386 11.20 11.19 -8.54
C ALA A 386 10.92 12.44 -9.42
N GLY A 387 11.59 13.55 -9.14
CA GLY A 387 11.44 14.80 -9.87
C GLY A 387 10.19 15.62 -9.53
N VAL A 388 9.39 15.22 -8.53
CA VAL A 388 8.25 15.99 -8.04
C VAL A 388 8.73 17.37 -7.54
N ARG A 389 8.10 18.44 -8.01
CA ARG A 389 8.41 19.81 -7.57
C ARG A 389 7.78 20.07 -6.21
N GLY A 390 8.61 20.13 -5.19
CA GLY A 390 8.21 20.42 -3.82
C GLY A 390 8.05 21.90 -3.49
N GLY A 391 7.75 22.18 -2.22
CA GLY A 391 7.58 23.54 -1.68
C GLY A 391 6.26 24.21 -2.08
N ARG A 392 5.26 23.44 -2.53
CA ARG A 392 3.99 23.98 -3.05
C ARG A 392 2.79 23.06 -2.81
N ALA A 393 1.61 23.59 -3.11
CA ALA A 393 0.39 22.80 -3.21
C ALA A 393 -0.16 22.82 -4.65
N ILE A 394 -0.82 21.73 -5.04
CA ILE A 394 -1.70 21.61 -6.21
C ILE A 394 -3.14 21.70 -5.69
N GLY A 395 -3.85 22.72 -6.16
CA GLY A 395 -5.18 23.07 -5.68
C GLY A 395 -5.18 23.73 -4.31
N SER A 396 -6.34 24.27 -3.97
CA SER A 396 -6.61 24.88 -2.67
C SER A 396 -7.99 24.47 -2.16
N THR A 397 -8.16 24.48 -0.86
CA THR A 397 -9.46 24.29 -0.21
C THR A 397 -10.09 25.62 0.17
N THR A 398 -11.38 25.61 0.47
CA THR A 398 -12.11 26.70 1.11
C THR A 398 -11.39 27.20 2.37
N PRO A 399 -11.67 28.42 2.84
CA PRO A 399 -11.00 28.95 4.04
C PRO A 399 -11.12 28.07 5.28
N ASP A 400 -12.20 27.32 5.42
CA ASP A 400 -12.42 26.36 6.50
C ASP A 400 -11.89 24.94 6.19
N GLY A 401 -11.50 24.67 4.94
CA GLY A 401 -11.00 23.37 4.50
C GLY A 401 -12.10 22.33 4.19
N SER A 402 -13.37 22.73 4.16
CA SER A 402 -14.49 21.80 3.98
C SER A 402 -14.63 21.24 2.56
N ASP A 403 -14.15 21.97 1.55
CA ASP A 403 -14.23 21.58 0.15
C ASP A 403 -13.07 22.17 -0.65
N THR A 404 -12.90 21.72 -1.88
CA THR A 404 -11.94 22.27 -2.83
C THR A 404 -12.44 23.60 -3.39
N ALA A 405 -11.64 24.66 -3.28
CA ALA A 405 -11.90 25.97 -3.86
C ALA A 405 -11.29 26.11 -5.26
N ASP A 406 -10.10 25.54 -5.46
CA ASP A 406 -9.41 25.50 -6.76
C ASP A 406 -8.82 24.10 -6.94
N PHE A 407 -9.12 23.47 -8.06
CA PHE A 407 -8.63 22.11 -8.33
C PHE A 407 -7.11 22.08 -8.59
N GLY A 408 -6.55 23.15 -9.18
CA GLY A 408 -5.12 23.32 -9.37
C GLY A 408 -4.47 22.39 -10.39
N TRP A 409 -5.27 21.65 -11.18
CA TRP A 409 -4.78 20.72 -12.19
C TRP A 409 -5.65 20.71 -13.46
N SER A 410 -5.10 20.18 -14.54
CA SER A 410 -5.67 20.26 -15.89
C SER A 410 -7.07 19.67 -16.03
N ARG A 411 -7.42 18.66 -15.23
CA ARG A 411 -8.74 18.00 -15.32
C ARG A 411 -9.86 18.78 -14.64
N GLN A 412 -9.58 19.84 -13.91
CA GLN A 412 -10.55 20.75 -13.28
C GLN A 412 -11.68 20.03 -12.51
N ARG A 413 -11.32 19.02 -11.74
CA ARG A 413 -12.19 18.25 -10.84
C ARG A 413 -11.40 17.74 -9.64
N TYR A 414 -12.11 17.14 -8.66
CA TYR A 414 -11.45 16.48 -7.53
C TYR A 414 -10.49 15.39 -8.00
N VAL A 415 -9.31 15.36 -7.40
CA VAL A 415 -8.40 14.22 -7.49
C VAL A 415 -9.01 13.04 -6.74
N LYS A 416 -9.00 11.88 -7.33
CA LYS A 416 -9.58 10.64 -6.79
C LYS A 416 -8.49 9.57 -6.58
N PRO A 417 -8.75 8.51 -5.79
CA PRO A 417 -7.79 7.41 -5.63
C PRO A 417 -7.30 6.83 -6.95
N GLU A 418 -8.15 6.79 -7.97
CA GLU A 418 -7.82 6.35 -9.33
C GLU A 418 -6.75 7.23 -9.99
N ASP A 419 -6.76 8.54 -9.72
CA ASP A 419 -5.75 9.47 -10.23
C ASP A 419 -4.42 9.30 -9.50
N ILE A 420 -4.45 8.99 -8.20
CA ILE A 420 -3.24 8.64 -7.43
C ILE A 420 -2.61 7.38 -8.01
N GLU A 421 -3.40 6.36 -8.31
CA GLU A 421 -2.95 5.12 -8.95
C GLU A 421 -2.32 5.41 -10.32
N ALA A 422 -3.02 6.16 -11.18
CA ALA A 422 -2.51 6.57 -12.49
C ALA A 422 -1.19 7.35 -12.38
N THR A 423 -1.07 8.24 -11.38
CA THR A 423 0.13 9.02 -11.10
C THR A 423 1.31 8.12 -10.73
N ILE A 424 1.10 7.11 -9.87
CA ILE A 424 2.11 6.14 -9.49
C ILE A 424 2.57 5.36 -10.73
N TYR A 425 1.64 4.84 -11.54
CA TYR A 425 1.98 4.09 -12.75
C TYR A 425 2.72 4.95 -13.75
N SER A 426 2.25 6.17 -14.02
CA SER A 426 2.93 7.10 -14.92
C SER A 426 4.35 7.41 -14.47
N ALA A 427 4.55 7.74 -13.20
CA ALA A 427 5.87 7.99 -12.63
C ALA A 427 6.81 6.80 -12.81
N MET A 428 6.29 5.58 -12.66
CA MET A 428 7.07 4.34 -12.80
C MET A 428 7.20 3.83 -14.26
N GLY A 429 6.72 4.59 -15.24
CA GLY A 429 6.78 4.19 -16.66
C GLY A 429 5.92 2.96 -16.97
N ILE A 430 4.77 2.85 -16.30
CA ILE A 430 3.75 1.84 -16.55
C ILE A 430 2.59 2.52 -17.28
N ASP A 431 2.18 1.96 -18.40
CA ASP A 431 1.01 2.42 -19.12
C ASP A 431 -0.25 2.18 -18.28
N TRP A 432 -0.79 3.25 -17.69
CA TRP A 432 -1.97 3.18 -16.84
C TRP A 432 -3.26 2.91 -17.61
N THR A 433 -3.24 3.04 -18.94
CA THR A 433 -4.39 2.74 -19.82
C THR A 433 -4.46 1.29 -20.25
N LYS A 434 -3.46 0.49 -19.88
CA LYS A 434 -3.37 -0.94 -20.24
C LYS A 434 -4.58 -1.71 -19.73
N VAL A 435 -5.12 -2.56 -20.60
CA VAL A 435 -6.20 -3.50 -20.29
C VAL A 435 -5.66 -4.92 -20.38
N ARG A 436 -5.90 -5.72 -19.34
CA ARG A 436 -5.56 -7.15 -19.32
C ARG A 436 -6.82 -7.98 -19.45
N TYR A 437 -6.78 -8.98 -20.31
CA TYR A 437 -7.91 -9.89 -20.57
C TYR A 437 -7.72 -11.28 -19.94
N ASP A 438 -6.68 -11.46 -19.13
CA ASP A 438 -6.42 -12.65 -18.34
C ASP A 438 -7.15 -12.66 -16.98
N ASP A 439 -8.06 -11.74 -16.76
CA ASP A 439 -8.93 -11.75 -15.59
C ASP A 439 -9.90 -12.95 -15.64
N PRO A 440 -10.32 -13.53 -14.48
CA PRO A 440 -11.14 -14.74 -14.42
C PRO A 440 -12.50 -14.67 -15.11
N PHE A 441 -12.96 -13.45 -15.42
CA PHE A 441 -14.25 -13.20 -16.07
C PHE A 441 -14.10 -12.79 -17.55
N HIS A 442 -12.87 -12.64 -18.05
CA HIS A 442 -12.55 -12.18 -19.41
C HIS A 442 -13.25 -10.88 -19.80
N ARG A 443 -13.40 -9.96 -18.83
CA ARG A 443 -14.07 -8.66 -19.02
C ARG A 443 -13.13 -7.52 -19.39
N GLY A 444 -11.83 -7.75 -19.25
CA GLY A 444 -10.82 -6.72 -19.37
C GLY A 444 -10.59 -5.95 -18.06
N PHE A 445 -9.47 -6.22 -17.41
CA PHE A 445 -9.03 -5.51 -16.24
C PHE A 445 -8.21 -4.30 -16.69
N GLU A 446 -8.83 -3.11 -16.69
CA GLU A 446 -8.12 -1.84 -16.89
C GLU A 446 -7.22 -1.58 -15.68
N TYR A 447 -5.96 -1.19 -15.89
CA TYR A 447 -5.08 -0.82 -14.77
C TYR A 447 -5.66 0.36 -14.00
N VAL A 448 -6.09 1.41 -14.69
CA VAL A 448 -6.90 2.48 -14.10
C VAL A 448 -8.27 2.49 -14.76
N PRO A 449 -9.37 2.35 -13.99
CA PRO A 449 -10.72 2.31 -14.56
C PRO A 449 -11.01 3.56 -15.39
N PHE A 450 -11.73 3.39 -16.49
CA PHE A 450 -12.16 4.47 -17.37
C PHE A 450 -11.02 5.39 -17.89
N SER A 451 -9.79 4.91 -17.88
CA SER A 451 -8.64 5.64 -18.43
C SER A 451 -8.75 5.81 -19.95
N GLY A 452 -9.28 4.81 -20.65
CA GLY A 452 -9.58 4.88 -22.09
C GLY A 452 -10.59 5.97 -22.47
N GLN A 453 -11.47 6.36 -21.54
CA GLN A 453 -12.41 7.48 -21.69
C GLN A 453 -11.83 8.80 -21.16
N ASN A 454 -10.58 8.82 -20.75
CA ASN A 454 -9.90 9.99 -20.16
C ASN A 454 -10.57 10.54 -18.88
N ILE A 455 -11.28 9.69 -18.12
CA ILE A 455 -11.94 10.11 -16.87
C ILE A 455 -10.90 10.25 -15.76
N TYR A 456 -10.05 9.23 -15.57
CA TYR A 456 -8.95 9.25 -14.62
C TYR A 456 -7.61 9.26 -15.34
N GLY A 457 -6.59 9.81 -14.68
CA GLY A 457 -5.25 9.87 -15.22
C GLY A 457 -4.28 10.58 -14.28
N PRO A 458 -2.98 10.64 -14.63
CA PRO A 458 -1.94 11.16 -13.75
C PRO A 458 -2.11 12.67 -13.48
N ILE A 459 -1.57 13.09 -12.33
CA ILE A 459 -1.45 14.49 -11.91
C ILE A 459 -0.11 15.00 -12.45
N ASP A 460 -0.07 15.40 -13.73
CA ASP A 460 1.16 15.80 -14.41
C ASP A 460 1.76 17.10 -13.83
N GLU A 461 0.93 17.90 -13.16
CA GLU A 461 1.33 19.11 -12.48
C GLU A 461 2.34 18.87 -11.35
N LEU A 462 2.49 17.64 -10.86
CA LEU A 462 3.53 17.29 -9.91
C LEU A 462 4.94 17.55 -10.46
N TRP A 463 5.12 17.50 -11.77
CA TRP A 463 6.39 17.70 -12.48
C TRP A 463 6.46 19.01 -13.28
N ALA A 464 5.35 19.70 -13.43
CA ALA A 464 5.22 20.93 -14.23
C ALA A 464 5.79 22.19 -13.54
#